data_43938b873cc1f28fbad3c885d0284768
#
_entry.id   43938b873cc1f28fbad3c885d0284768
#
_cell.length_a   1.000
_cell.length_b   1.000
_cell.length_c   1.000
_cell.angle_alpha   90.00
_cell.angle_beta   90.00
_cell.angle_gamma   90.00
#
_symmetry.space_group_name_H-M   'P 1'
#
loop_
_entity.id
_entity.type
_entity.pdbx_description
1 polymer ?
#
loop_
_entity_poly.entity_id
_entity_poly.type
_entity_poly.pdbx_seq_one_letter_code
_entity_poly.pdbx_strand_id
1 'polypeptide(L)'
;MKKDPDKFIEAVKAIAPTFGGINLEDIKAPECFKIEQRLKEELDIPVMHDDQHGTAIISSAGLLNALEVAGKKIEEVKIVVNGAGASAVSCTKLYVALGARLENIVMLDSKG
;
A
#
# COMPACT_ATOMS: atom_id res chain seq x y z
N MET A 1 -7.92 17.69 17.42
CA MET A 1 -9.11 16.86 17.18
C MET A 1 -8.66 15.38 17.22
N LYS A 2 -9.26 14.52 18.05
CA LYS A 2 -8.97 13.08 17.99
C LYS A 2 -9.37 12.57 16.62
N LYS A 3 -8.44 11.98 15.88
CA LYS A 3 -8.75 11.33 14.60
C LYS A 3 -9.54 10.06 14.92
N ASP A 4 -10.79 10.03 14.48
CA ASP A 4 -11.72 8.94 14.71
C ASP A 4 -11.99 8.23 13.38
N PRO A 5 -11.39 7.04 13.14
CA PRO A 5 -11.58 6.30 11.90
C PRO A 5 -13.04 5.95 11.61
N ASP A 6 -13.84 5.67 12.63
CA ASP A 6 -15.23 5.28 12.43
C ASP A 6 -16.08 6.45 11.93
N LYS A 7 -15.86 7.66 12.46
CA LYS A 7 -16.50 8.88 11.94
C LYS A 7 -16.06 9.21 10.51
N PHE A 8 -14.80 8.97 10.17
CA PHE A 8 -14.32 9.15 8.81
C PHE A 8 -15.03 8.19 7.85
N ILE A 9 -15.13 6.91 8.20
CA ILE A 9 -15.82 5.89 7.41
C ILE A 9 -17.29 6.27 7.20
N GLU A 10 -18.02 6.67 8.24
CA GLU A 10 -19.41 7.09 8.11
C GLU A 10 -19.57 8.32 7.19
N ALA A 11 -18.67 9.28 7.28
CA ALA A 11 -18.71 10.45 6.37
C ALA A 11 -18.49 10.04 4.91
N VAL A 12 -17.52 9.16 4.64
CA VAL A 12 -17.25 8.65 3.29
C VAL A 12 -18.47 7.86 2.78
N LYS A 13 -19.07 7.00 3.59
CA LYS A 13 -20.29 6.26 3.23
C LYS A 13 -21.45 7.17 2.88
N ALA A 14 -21.59 8.28 3.61
CA ALA A 14 -22.67 9.25 3.36
C ALA A 14 -22.56 9.92 1.98
N ILE A 15 -21.35 10.15 1.48
CA ILE A 15 -21.12 10.77 0.16
C ILE A 15 -20.91 9.76 -0.97
N ALA A 16 -20.60 8.51 -0.64
CA ALA A 16 -20.27 7.45 -1.61
C ALA A 16 -21.31 7.27 -2.75
N PRO A 17 -22.64 7.41 -2.52
CA PRO A 17 -23.63 7.28 -3.59
C PRO A 17 -23.45 8.25 -4.76
N THR A 18 -22.67 9.30 -4.59
CA THR A 18 -22.38 10.29 -5.64
C THR A 18 -21.17 9.94 -6.51
N PHE A 19 -20.45 8.84 -6.20
CA PHE A 19 -19.20 8.47 -6.86
C PHE A 19 -19.27 7.08 -7.50
N GLY A 20 -18.48 6.89 -8.57
CA GLY A 20 -18.25 5.58 -9.18
C GLY A 20 -17.05 4.82 -8.59
N GLY A 21 -16.26 5.46 -7.75
CA GLY A 21 -15.11 4.89 -7.05
C GLY A 21 -14.50 5.92 -6.11
N ILE A 22 -13.70 5.47 -5.14
CA ILE A 22 -13.07 6.34 -4.13
C ILE A 22 -11.57 6.04 -4.09
N ASN A 23 -10.77 7.10 -4.24
CA ASN A 23 -9.35 7.09 -3.91
C ASN A 23 -9.13 7.77 -2.56
N LEU A 24 -8.53 7.04 -1.61
CA LEU A 24 -8.15 7.55 -0.31
C LEU A 24 -6.72 8.06 -0.36
N GLU A 25 -6.46 9.23 0.24
CA GLU A 25 -5.17 9.88 0.27
C GLU A 25 -4.84 10.37 1.68
N ASP A 26 -3.56 10.48 1.99
CA ASP A 26 -3.03 11.13 3.20
C ASP A 26 -3.56 10.56 4.54
N ILE A 27 -3.92 9.28 4.54
CA ILE A 27 -4.33 8.57 5.75
C ILE A 27 -3.16 7.72 6.24
N LYS A 28 -2.58 8.09 7.38
CA LYS A 28 -1.41 7.38 7.90
C LYS A 28 -1.73 5.98 8.43
N ALA A 29 -0.70 5.14 8.47
CA ALA A 29 -0.77 3.88 9.19
C ALA A 29 -0.77 4.11 10.72
N PRO A 30 -1.45 3.23 11.50
CA PRO A 30 -2.14 2.01 11.03
C PRO A 30 -3.60 2.25 10.61
N GLU A 31 -4.15 3.45 10.83
CA GLU A 31 -5.57 3.75 10.61
C GLU A 31 -6.02 3.51 9.16
N CYS A 32 -5.13 3.78 8.19
CA CYS A 32 -5.44 3.61 6.77
C CYS A 32 -5.85 2.16 6.41
N PHE A 33 -5.24 1.17 7.05
CA PHE A 33 -5.56 -0.24 6.78
C PHE A 33 -7.00 -0.58 7.18
N LYS A 34 -7.41 -0.16 8.39
CA LYS A 34 -8.78 -0.36 8.88
C LYS A 34 -9.80 0.37 8.02
N ILE A 35 -9.51 1.63 7.68
CA ILE A 35 -10.42 2.49 6.90
C ILE A 35 -10.63 1.90 5.51
N GLU A 36 -9.56 1.58 4.80
CA GLU A 36 -9.66 1.01 3.46
C GLU A 36 -10.41 -0.33 3.46
N GLN A 37 -10.03 -1.23 4.38
CA GLN A 37 -10.67 -2.54 4.46
C GLN A 37 -12.17 -2.42 4.69
N ARG A 38 -12.59 -1.63 5.65
CA ARG A 38 -14.01 -1.46 5.97
C ARG A 38 -14.79 -0.81 4.83
N LEU A 39 -14.22 0.22 4.18
CA LEU A 39 -14.89 0.84 3.04
C LEU A 39 -15.03 -0.13 1.86
N LYS A 40 -14.05 -0.99 1.61
CA LYS A 40 -14.15 -2.06 0.61
C LYS A 40 -15.23 -3.09 0.92
N GLU A 41 -15.43 -3.40 2.20
CA GLU A 41 -16.43 -4.37 2.66
C GLU A 41 -17.86 -3.76 2.69
N GLU A 42 -17.98 -2.46 2.96
CA GLU A 42 -19.25 -1.79 3.23
C GLU A 42 -19.81 -0.99 2.03
N LEU A 43 -19.03 -0.83 0.95
CA LEU A 43 -19.42 -0.09 -0.25
C LEU A 43 -19.43 -1.00 -1.49
N ASP A 44 -20.39 -0.77 -2.39
CA ASP A 44 -20.52 -1.49 -3.67
C ASP A 44 -19.69 -0.86 -4.81
N ILE A 45 -18.88 0.15 -4.52
CA ILE A 45 -17.99 0.83 -5.48
C ILE A 45 -16.52 0.54 -5.16
N PRO A 46 -15.62 0.59 -6.15
CA PRO A 46 -14.20 0.40 -5.91
C PRO A 46 -13.64 1.43 -4.94
N VAL A 47 -12.83 0.95 -3.98
CA VAL A 47 -12.09 1.79 -3.03
C VAL A 47 -10.62 1.43 -3.07
N MET A 48 -9.75 2.41 -3.15
CA MET A 48 -8.30 2.27 -3.13
C MET A 48 -7.68 3.30 -2.18
N HIS A 49 -6.58 2.96 -1.54
CA HIS A 49 -5.73 3.92 -0.84
C HIS A 49 -4.41 4.08 -1.60
N ASP A 50 -4.18 5.25 -2.18
CA ASP A 50 -3.06 5.48 -3.10
C ASP A 50 -1.70 5.36 -2.43
N ASP A 51 -1.53 5.88 -1.23
CA ASP A 51 -0.27 5.76 -0.45
C ASP A 51 0.15 4.30 -0.20
N GLN A 52 -0.79 3.37 -0.25
CA GLN A 52 -0.51 1.94 -0.20
C GLN A 52 -0.30 1.38 -1.61
N HIS A 53 -1.34 1.40 -2.44
CA HIS A 53 -1.43 0.61 -3.66
C HIS A 53 -0.86 1.34 -4.87
N GLY A 54 -1.06 2.65 -5.01
CA GLY A 54 -0.46 3.45 -6.07
C GLY A 54 1.05 3.46 -5.97
N THR A 55 1.57 3.72 -4.76
CA THR A 55 3.01 3.65 -4.47
C THR A 55 3.59 2.26 -4.75
N ALA A 56 2.89 1.20 -4.36
CA ALA A 56 3.34 -0.17 -4.63
C ALA A 56 3.39 -0.47 -6.14
N ILE A 57 2.41 -0.03 -6.91
CA ILE A 57 2.35 -0.24 -8.36
C ILE A 57 3.52 0.46 -9.05
N ILE A 58 3.72 1.76 -8.81
CA ILE A 58 4.77 2.52 -9.50
C ILE A 58 6.17 2.07 -9.06
N SER A 59 6.36 1.75 -7.79
CA SER A 59 7.62 1.24 -7.27
C SER A 59 7.96 -0.13 -7.85
N SER A 60 6.98 -1.00 -8.00
CA SER A 60 7.16 -2.32 -8.62
C SER A 60 7.47 -2.23 -10.11
N ALA A 61 6.82 -1.34 -10.84
CA ALA A 61 7.15 -1.07 -12.24
C ALA A 61 8.60 -0.60 -12.38
N GLY A 62 9.04 0.32 -11.51
CA GLY A 62 10.43 0.76 -11.46
C GLY A 62 11.42 -0.37 -11.14
N LEU A 63 11.08 -1.22 -10.16
CA LEU A 63 11.91 -2.36 -9.78
C LEU A 63 12.10 -3.35 -10.94
N LEU A 64 11.01 -3.75 -11.60
CA LEU A 64 11.08 -4.71 -12.70
C LEU A 64 11.96 -4.18 -13.85
N ASN A 65 11.80 -2.91 -14.23
CA ASN A 65 12.63 -2.29 -15.26
C ASN A 65 14.10 -2.16 -14.82
N ALA A 66 14.35 -1.80 -13.57
CA ALA A 66 15.72 -1.72 -13.03
C ALA A 66 16.42 -3.09 -13.01
N LEU A 67 15.69 -4.16 -12.72
CA LEU A 67 16.21 -5.53 -12.77
C LEU A 67 16.57 -5.94 -14.20
N GLU A 68 15.73 -5.60 -15.17
CA GLU A 68 16.03 -5.85 -16.60
C GLU A 68 17.31 -5.13 -17.04
N VAL A 69 17.42 -3.84 -16.74
CA VAL A 69 18.62 -3.04 -17.05
C VAL A 69 19.87 -3.59 -16.38
N ALA A 70 19.75 -4.07 -15.11
CA ALA A 70 20.85 -4.63 -14.35
C ALA A 70 21.17 -6.09 -14.69
N GLY A 71 20.36 -6.76 -15.53
CA GLY A 71 20.51 -8.18 -15.84
C GLY A 71 20.35 -9.10 -14.62
N LYS A 72 19.48 -8.72 -13.67
CA LYS A 72 19.24 -9.46 -12.43
C LYS A 72 17.84 -10.07 -12.42
N LYS A 73 17.70 -11.16 -11.67
CA LYS A 73 16.40 -11.81 -11.46
C LYS A 73 15.83 -11.41 -10.11
N ILE A 74 14.51 -11.22 -10.05
CA ILE A 74 13.82 -10.75 -8.86
C ILE A 74 13.95 -11.72 -7.67
N GLU A 75 14.03 -13.02 -7.92
CA GLU A 75 14.20 -14.05 -6.91
C GLU A 75 15.60 -14.13 -6.31
N GLU A 76 16.59 -13.47 -6.94
CA GLU A 76 18.00 -13.52 -6.52
C GLU A 76 18.47 -12.24 -5.80
N VAL A 77 17.70 -11.14 -5.93
CA VAL A 77 18.12 -9.86 -5.36
C VAL A 77 17.80 -9.76 -3.87
N LYS A 78 18.66 -9.02 -3.15
CA LYS A 78 18.40 -8.59 -1.78
C LYS A 78 17.76 -7.21 -1.79
N ILE A 79 16.70 -7.04 -1.02
CA ILE A 79 15.94 -5.78 -0.95
C ILE A 79 16.01 -5.27 0.48
N VAL A 80 16.43 -4.02 0.64
CA VAL A 80 16.36 -3.31 1.93
C VAL A 80 15.32 -2.24 1.83
N VAL A 81 14.30 -2.34 2.68
CA VAL A 81 13.19 -1.38 2.78
C VAL A 81 13.44 -0.50 4.00
N ASN A 82 13.85 0.73 3.75
CA ASN A 82 14.10 1.69 4.82
C ASN A 82 12.81 2.46 5.15
N GLY A 83 12.08 1.97 6.13
CA GLY A 83 10.78 2.44 6.58
C GLY A 83 9.79 1.28 6.72
N ALA A 84 8.82 1.41 7.64
CA ALA A 84 7.78 0.41 7.89
C ALA A 84 6.37 1.05 7.89
N GLY A 85 6.18 2.08 7.08
CA GLY A 85 4.88 2.75 6.90
C GLY A 85 3.95 1.99 5.95
N ALA A 86 2.79 2.59 5.67
CA ALA A 86 1.76 1.99 4.80
C ALA A 86 2.29 1.61 3.42
N SER A 87 3.03 2.52 2.76
CA SER A 87 3.65 2.28 1.45
C SER A 87 4.71 1.18 1.49
N ALA A 88 5.61 1.20 2.49
CA ALA A 88 6.66 0.19 2.63
C ALA A 88 6.08 -1.22 2.74
N VAL A 89 5.04 -1.40 3.55
CA VAL A 89 4.35 -2.69 3.71
C VAL A 89 3.70 -3.13 2.39
N SER A 90 3.01 -2.23 1.70
CA SER A 90 2.33 -2.55 0.44
C SER A 90 3.30 -2.83 -0.70
N CYS A 91 4.38 -2.05 -0.82
CA CYS A 91 5.44 -2.30 -1.79
C CYS A 91 6.06 -3.69 -1.58
N THR A 92 6.43 -4.02 -0.33
CA THR A 92 7.03 -5.33 -0.01
C THR A 92 6.10 -6.49 -0.36
N LYS A 93 4.81 -6.37 -0.03
CA LYS A 93 3.82 -7.39 -0.41
C LYS A 93 3.76 -7.59 -1.92
N LEU A 94 3.77 -6.51 -2.68
CA LEU A 94 3.73 -6.60 -4.14
C LEU A 94 5.04 -7.16 -4.72
N TYR A 95 6.21 -6.80 -4.17
CA TYR A 95 7.48 -7.39 -4.59
C TYR A 95 7.52 -8.91 -4.40
N VAL A 96 7.00 -9.40 -3.26
CA VAL A 96 6.89 -10.84 -3.01
C VAL A 96 5.92 -11.50 -4.00
N ALA A 97 4.78 -10.87 -4.29
CA ALA A 97 3.82 -11.36 -5.28
C ALA A 97 4.41 -11.42 -6.70
N LEU A 98 5.38 -10.54 -7.01
CA LEU A 98 6.11 -10.53 -8.28
C LEU A 98 7.29 -11.51 -8.34
N GLY A 99 7.61 -12.20 -7.24
CA GLY A 99 8.63 -13.23 -7.19
C GLY A 99 9.85 -12.96 -6.29
N ALA A 100 9.91 -11.79 -5.62
CA ALA A 100 10.96 -11.55 -4.64
C ALA A 100 10.83 -12.53 -3.46
N ARG A 101 11.95 -13.12 -3.02
CA ARG A 101 11.94 -14.03 -1.89
C ARG A 101 11.89 -13.27 -0.58
N LEU A 102 10.95 -13.62 0.29
CA LEU A 102 10.76 -12.94 1.57
C LEU A 102 12.02 -12.99 2.45
N GLU A 103 12.76 -14.10 2.41
CA GLU A 103 14.02 -14.25 3.13
C GLU A 103 15.16 -13.32 2.65
N ASN A 104 15.00 -12.73 1.46
CA ASN A 104 15.91 -11.76 0.89
C ASN A 104 15.49 -10.30 1.14
N ILE A 105 14.42 -10.09 1.89
CA ILE A 105 13.90 -8.74 2.17
C ILE A 105 14.13 -8.40 3.64
N VAL A 106 14.77 -7.26 3.88
CA VAL A 106 14.93 -6.69 5.23
C VAL A 106 14.18 -5.38 5.29
N MET A 107 13.26 -5.26 6.24
CA MET A 107 12.52 -4.01 6.49
C MET A 107 12.98 -3.40 7.81
N LEU A 108 13.28 -2.11 7.79
CA LEU A 108 13.73 -1.34 8.94
C LEU A 108 12.66 -0.33 9.35
N ASP A 109 12.48 -0.14 10.63
CA ASP A 109 11.69 0.97 11.17
C ASP A 109 12.59 2.08 11.75
N SER A 110 12.01 3.01 12.52
CA SER A 110 12.78 4.09 13.14
C SER A 110 13.74 3.64 14.25
N LYS A 111 13.72 2.37 14.59
CA LYS A 111 14.59 1.77 15.62
C LYS A 111 15.64 0.81 15.03
N GLY A 112 15.58 0.58 13.74
CA GLY A 112 16.51 -0.32 13.01
C GLY A 112 15.98 -1.72 12.77
#